data_946acbcaff3cc5cef5b4bfe5660292d7
#
_entry.id   946acbcaff3cc5cef5b4bfe5660292d7
#
_cell.length_a   1.000
_cell.length_b   1.000
_cell.length_c   1.000
_cell.angle_alpha   90.00
_cell.angle_beta   90.00
_cell.angle_gamma   90.00
#
_symmetry.space_group_name_H-M   'P 1'
#
loop_
_entity.id
_entity.type
_entity.pdbx_description
1 polymer ?
#
loop_
_entity_poly.entity_id
_entity_poly.type
_entity_poly.pdbx_seq_one_letter_code
_entity_poly.pdbx_strand_id
1 'polypeptide(L)'
;GETMTQGERVRMIRKHPNVNLTLEKFGEKLGIKKSALSLIENGKNNLTEQMAKSICREFRVNYFWLTKEKGEPFIDIPDTALDDLADDYDLDNIDKKIIQKYLELSADQRDVIKAYLRSLCEDEKNE
;
A
#
# COMPACT_ATOMS: atom_id res chain seq x y z
N GLY A 1 13.64 -24.78 -1.95
CA GLY A 1 12.26 -24.46 -2.13
C GLY A 1 12.00 -23.74 -3.44
N GLU A 2 10.84 -23.98 -3.94
CA GLU A 2 10.44 -23.35 -5.18
C GLU A 2 9.99 -21.93 -4.94
N THR A 3 10.49 -21.02 -5.78
CA THR A 3 10.08 -19.62 -5.73
C THR A 3 8.68 -19.48 -6.30
N MET A 4 7.88 -18.64 -5.67
CA MET A 4 6.57 -18.29 -6.19
C MET A 4 6.72 -17.42 -7.44
N THR A 5 5.84 -17.62 -8.42
CA THR A 5 5.77 -16.71 -9.56
C THR A 5 5.19 -15.38 -9.12
N GLN A 6 5.38 -14.36 -9.95
CA GLN A 6 4.78 -13.04 -9.67
C GLN A 6 3.26 -13.13 -9.58
N GLY A 7 2.64 -13.92 -10.46
CA GLY A 7 1.19 -14.13 -10.45
C GLY A 7 0.71 -14.79 -9.15
N GLU A 8 1.46 -15.78 -8.68
CA GLU A 8 1.16 -16.45 -7.42
C GLU A 8 1.26 -15.49 -6.24
N ARG A 9 2.24 -14.58 -6.26
CA ARG A 9 2.38 -13.57 -5.23
C ARG A 9 1.21 -12.58 -5.25
N VAL A 10 0.76 -12.17 -6.43
CA VAL A 10 -0.44 -11.33 -6.56
C VAL A 10 -1.65 -12.02 -5.94
N ARG A 11 -1.84 -13.30 -6.26
CA ARG A 11 -2.94 -14.10 -5.69
C ARG A 11 -2.83 -14.18 -4.17
N MET A 12 -1.63 -14.40 -3.64
CA MET A 12 -1.40 -14.45 -2.21
C MET A 12 -1.81 -13.14 -1.53
N ILE A 13 -1.42 -12.00 -2.12
CA ILE A 13 -1.82 -10.69 -1.60
C ILE A 13 -3.34 -10.54 -1.62
N ARG A 14 -3.97 -10.89 -2.73
CA ARG A 14 -5.43 -10.76 -2.87
C ARG A 14 -6.19 -11.58 -1.82
N LYS A 15 -5.71 -12.78 -1.53
CA LYS A 15 -6.38 -13.70 -0.58
C LYS A 15 -5.93 -13.50 0.86
N HIS A 16 -4.88 -12.73 1.09
CA HIS A 16 -4.36 -12.50 2.44
C HIS A 16 -5.43 -11.84 3.32
N PRO A 17 -5.52 -12.20 4.61
CA PRO A 17 -6.52 -11.59 5.52
C PRO A 17 -6.52 -10.06 5.55
N ASN A 18 -5.37 -9.43 5.32
CA ASN A 18 -5.28 -7.96 5.28
C ASN A 18 -6.01 -7.35 4.07
N VAL A 19 -6.26 -8.12 3.02
CA VAL A 19 -6.89 -7.66 1.78
C VAL A 19 -8.21 -8.38 1.56
N ASN A 20 -8.17 -9.70 1.41
CA ASN A 20 -9.32 -10.60 1.33
C ASN A 20 -10.40 -10.12 0.34
N LEU A 21 -10.00 -9.95 -0.93
CA LEU A 21 -10.89 -9.48 -1.99
C LEU A 21 -11.08 -10.53 -3.07
N THR A 22 -12.22 -10.46 -3.76
CA THR A 22 -12.46 -11.26 -4.96
C THR A 22 -11.64 -10.71 -6.11
N LEU A 23 -11.49 -11.50 -7.19
CA LEU A 23 -10.83 -11.03 -8.40
C LEU A 23 -11.47 -9.74 -8.93
N GLU A 24 -12.79 -9.68 -8.93
CA GLU A 24 -13.53 -8.53 -9.39
C GLU A 24 -13.22 -7.27 -8.57
N LYS A 25 -13.33 -7.38 -7.25
CA LYS A 25 -13.10 -6.24 -6.35
C LYS A 25 -11.65 -5.79 -6.33
N PHE A 26 -10.72 -6.73 -6.33
CA PHE A 26 -9.30 -6.41 -6.40
C PHE A 26 -8.97 -5.69 -7.72
N GLY A 27 -9.52 -6.21 -8.83
CA GLY A 27 -9.35 -5.57 -10.14
C GLY A 27 -9.95 -4.18 -10.19
N GLU A 28 -11.12 -3.96 -9.60
CA GLU A 28 -11.76 -2.65 -9.54
C GLU A 28 -10.85 -1.61 -8.87
N LYS A 29 -10.22 -1.99 -7.78
CA LYS A 29 -9.30 -1.09 -7.06
C LYS A 29 -8.08 -0.72 -7.89
N LEU A 30 -7.66 -1.60 -8.79
CA LEU A 30 -6.52 -1.38 -9.67
C LEU A 30 -6.90 -0.80 -11.03
N GLY A 31 -8.19 -0.70 -11.31
CA GLY A 31 -8.68 -0.21 -12.60
C GLY A 31 -8.59 -1.20 -13.73
N ILE A 32 -8.57 -2.51 -13.43
CA ILE A 32 -8.51 -3.56 -14.46
C ILE A 32 -9.69 -4.53 -14.29
N LYS A 33 -9.98 -5.24 -15.37
CA LYS A 33 -11.05 -6.24 -15.36
C LYS A 33 -10.59 -7.52 -14.66
N LYS A 34 -11.55 -8.21 -14.08
CA LYS A 34 -11.36 -9.50 -13.43
C LYS A 34 -10.62 -10.49 -14.35
N SER A 35 -10.95 -10.52 -15.64
CA SER A 35 -10.32 -11.41 -16.60
C SER A 35 -8.83 -11.09 -16.80
N ALA A 36 -8.47 -9.80 -16.84
CA ALA A 36 -7.09 -9.37 -16.95
C ALA A 36 -6.28 -9.78 -15.71
N LEU A 37 -6.86 -9.58 -14.53
CA LEU A 37 -6.22 -9.97 -13.28
C LEU A 37 -6.01 -11.49 -13.21
N SER A 38 -7.00 -12.26 -13.63
CA SER A 38 -6.90 -13.72 -13.65
C SER A 38 -5.74 -14.20 -14.52
N LEU A 39 -5.54 -13.56 -15.67
CA LEU A 39 -4.43 -13.90 -16.55
C LEU A 39 -3.07 -13.62 -15.90
N ILE A 40 -2.98 -12.53 -15.14
CA ILE A 40 -1.76 -12.20 -14.39
C ILE A 40 -1.51 -13.24 -13.31
N GLU A 41 -2.53 -13.58 -12.52
CA GLU A 41 -2.39 -14.55 -11.43
C GLU A 41 -2.00 -15.95 -11.92
N ASN A 42 -2.47 -16.33 -13.11
CA ASN A 42 -2.17 -17.63 -13.69
C ASN A 42 -0.90 -17.65 -14.55
N GLY A 43 -0.18 -16.55 -14.59
CA GLY A 43 1.10 -16.47 -15.29
C GLY A 43 1.00 -16.35 -16.80
N LYS A 44 -0.19 -16.13 -17.34
CA LYS A 44 -0.40 -16.00 -18.78
C LYS A 44 -0.08 -14.60 -19.29
N ASN A 45 -0.19 -13.60 -18.43
CA ASN A 45 0.25 -12.24 -18.72
C ASN A 45 1.25 -11.82 -17.65
N ASN A 46 2.23 -11.03 -18.06
CA ASN A 46 3.25 -10.52 -17.16
C ASN A 46 2.67 -9.42 -16.25
N LEU A 47 3.18 -9.37 -15.04
CA LEU A 47 2.91 -8.26 -14.13
C LEU A 47 3.79 -7.09 -14.56
N THR A 48 3.17 -6.02 -15.09
CA THR A 48 3.92 -4.84 -15.50
C THR A 48 4.41 -4.08 -14.27
N GLU A 49 5.47 -3.29 -14.46
CA GLU A 49 6.00 -2.44 -13.39
C GLU A 49 4.93 -1.49 -12.86
N GLN A 50 4.16 -0.88 -13.75
CA GLN A 50 3.09 0.03 -13.36
C GLN A 50 2.02 -0.67 -12.52
N MET A 51 1.64 -1.88 -12.90
CA MET A 51 0.66 -2.67 -12.15
C MET A 51 1.21 -3.06 -10.77
N ALA A 52 2.48 -3.48 -10.72
CA ALA A 52 3.13 -3.82 -9.46
C ALA A 52 3.13 -2.62 -8.51
N LYS A 53 3.47 -1.44 -9.01
CA LYS A 53 3.45 -0.21 -8.20
C LYS A 53 2.04 0.15 -7.73
N SER A 54 1.03 -0.07 -8.57
CA SER A 54 -0.37 0.17 -8.20
C SER A 54 -0.81 -0.75 -7.06
N ILE A 55 -0.46 -2.03 -7.14
CA ILE A 55 -0.75 -2.99 -6.07
C ILE A 55 -0.07 -2.57 -4.77
N CYS A 56 1.19 -2.18 -4.84
CA CYS A 56 1.96 -1.77 -3.66
C CYS A 56 1.35 -0.53 -3.00
N ARG A 57 0.92 0.44 -3.78
CA ARG A 57 0.30 1.66 -3.25
C ARG A 57 -1.08 1.38 -2.65
N GLU A 58 -1.88 0.58 -3.35
CA GLU A 58 -3.27 0.34 -2.92
C GLU A 58 -3.35 -0.52 -1.66
N PHE A 59 -2.48 -1.51 -1.56
CA PHE A 59 -2.58 -2.53 -0.50
C PHE A 59 -1.39 -2.53 0.47
N ARG A 60 -0.49 -1.57 0.36
CA ARG A 60 0.71 -1.45 1.21
C ARG A 60 1.59 -2.69 1.13
N VAL A 61 1.82 -3.15 -0.09
CA VAL A 61 2.65 -4.31 -0.37
C VAL A 61 4.09 -3.87 -0.59
N ASN A 62 5.03 -4.69 -0.13
CA ASN A 62 6.45 -4.47 -0.36
C ASN A 62 6.78 -4.76 -1.82
N TYR A 63 7.24 -3.74 -2.55
CA TYR A 63 7.55 -3.84 -3.97
C TYR A 63 8.61 -4.92 -4.26
N PHE A 64 9.64 -5.01 -3.41
CA PHE A 64 10.70 -5.99 -3.60
C PHE A 64 10.20 -7.41 -3.35
N TRP A 65 9.28 -7.60 -2.42
CA TRP A 65 8.67 -8.90 -2.24
C TRP A 65 7.81 -9.29 -3.44
N LEU A 66 6.98 -8.35 -3.90
CA LEU A 66 6.07 -8.64 -5.03
C LEU A 66 6.83 -8.97 -6.31
N THR A 67 7.91 -8.26 -6.61
CA THR A 67 8.64 -8.42 -7.87
C THR A 67 9.80 -9.40 -7.79
N LYS A 68 10.43 -9.55 -6.63
CA LYS A 68 11.66 -10.35 -6.47
C LYS A 68 11.62 -11.34 -5.31
N GLU A 69 10.51 -11.42 -4.60
CA GLU A 69 10.34 -12.30 -3.44
C GLU A 69 11.38 -12.04 -2.34
N LYS A 70 11.69 -10.77 -2.11
CA LYS A 70 12.61 -10.35 -1.05
C LYS A 70 11.90 -9.59 0.05
N GLY A 71 12.13 -9.96 1.30
CA GLY A 71 11.53 -9.33 2.46
C GLY A 71 10.15 -9.87 2.75
N GLU A 72 9.37 -9.09 3.47
CA GLU A 72 8.01 -9.48 3.86
C GLU A 72 6.98 -8.93 2.86
N PRO A 73 5.83 -9.62 2.70
CA PRO A 73 4.82 -9.20 1.72
C PRO A 73 4.26 -7.81 1.95
N PHE A 74 4.02 -7.44 3.20
CA PHE A 74 3.41 -6.15 3.53
C PHE A 74 4.39 -5.24 4.24
N ILE A 75 4.21 -3.93 4.04
CA ILE A 75 5.02 -2.93 4.71
C ILE A 75 4.44 -2.71 6.09
N ASP A 76 5.19 -3.13 7.11
CA ASP A 76 4.86 -2.88 8.51
C ASP A 76 5.82 -1.84 9.06
N ILE A 77 5.28 -0.91 9.83
CA ILE A 77 6.12 0.04 10.54
C ILE A 77 6.32 -0.54 11.93
N PRO A 78 7.56 -0.84 12.31
CA PRO A 78 7.81 -1.37 13.65
C PRO A 78 7.32 -0.38 14.71
N ASP A 79 6.66 -0.88 15.74
CA ASP A 79 6.21 -0.06 16.86
C ASP A 79 7.38 0.72 17.47
N THR A 80 8.56 0.10 17.49
CA THR A 80 9.78 0.74 17.99
C THR A 80 10.13 2.02 17.23
N ALA A 81 9.91 2.06 15.90
CA ALA A 81 10.21 3.25 15.10
C ALA A 81 9.31 4.41 15.49
N LEU A 82 8.02 4.14 15.73
CA LEU A 82 7.08 5.16 16.20
C LEU A 82 7.40 5.62 17.62
N ASP A 83 7.79 4.68 18.48
CA ASP A 83 8.17 5.00 19.86
C ASP A 83 9.43 5.88 19.89
N ASP A 84 10.44 5.56 19.08
CA ASP A 84 11.66 6.36 18.99
C ASP A 84 11.35 7.77 18.48
N LEU A 85 10.51 7.88 17.46
CA LEU A 85 10.09 9.16 16.93
C LEU A 85 9.34 9.98 17.98
N ALA A 86 8.44 9.32 18.72
CA ALA A 86 7.67 9.97 19.77
C ALA A 86 8.58 10.50 20.88
N ASP A 87 9.60 9.72 21.28
CA ASP A 87 10.56 10.15 22.30
C ASP A 87 11.41 11.33 21.83
N ASP A 88 11.88 11.27 20.57
CA ASP A 88 12.74 12.32 20.00
C ASP A 88 12.02 13.66 19.84
N TYR A 89 10.72 13.63 19.56
CA TYR A 89 9.94 14.83 19.25
C TYR A 89 8.84 15.12 20.28
N ASP A 90 8.86 14.42 21.40
CA ASP A 90 7.90 14.60 22.50
C ASP A 90 6.45 14.44 22.03
N LEU A 91 6.19 13.39 21.28
CA LEU A 91 4.86 13.08 20.77
C LEU A 91 4.08 12.23 21.78
N ASP A 92 2.77 12.48 21.86
CA ASP A 92 1.92 11.68 22.73
C ASP A 92 1.29 10.50 21.96
N ASN A 93 0.42 9.75 22.64
CA ASN A 93 -0.22 8.57 22.05
C ASN A 93 -1.14 8.93 20.89
N ILE A 94 -1.78 10.08 20.96
CA ILE A 94 -2.64 10.55 19.86
C ILE A 94 -1.80 10.88 18.65
N ASP A 95 -0.67 11.55 18.84
CA ASP A 95 0.26 11.85 17.75
C ASP A 95 0.74 10.58 17.06
N LYS A 96 1.09 9.54 17.83
CA LYS A 96 1.52 8.26 17.27
C LYS A 96 0.41 7.60 16.45
N LYS A 97 -0.82 7.65 16.96
CA LYS A 97 -1.98 7.10 16.23
C LYS A 97 -2.25 7.84 14.93
N ILE A 98 -2.10 9.16 14.93
CA ILE A 98 -2.28 9.99 13.74
C ILE A 98 -1.26 9.57 12.66
N ILE A 99 0.00 9.45 13.05
CA ILE A 99 1.06 9.03 12.12
C ILE A 99 0.77 7.63 11.58
N GLN A 100 0.44 6.70 12.46
CA GLN A 100 0.15 5.33 12.06
C GLN A 100 -1.04 5.27 11.10
N LYS A 101 -2.13 5.98 11.41
CA LYS A 101 -3.31 5.99 10.55
C LYS A 101 -3.03 6.63 9.20
N TYR A 102 -2.23 7.69 9.17
CA TYR A 102 -1.83 8.32 7.92
C TYR A 102 -1.07 7.34 7.03
N LEU A 103 -0.15 6.57 7.63
CA LEU A 103 0.64 5.59 6.89
C LEU A 103 -0.20 4.41 6.39
N GLU A 104 -1.33 4.12 7.03
CA GLU A 104 -2.27 3.08 6.60
C GLU A 104 -3.19 3.52 5.47
N LEU A 105 -3.26 4.82 5.18
CA LEU A 105 -4.14 5.34 4.13
C LEU A 105 -3.61 5.00 2.74
N SER A 106 -4.53 4.85 1.78
CA SER A 106 -4.18 4.72 0.36
C SER A 106 -3.60 6.04 -0.16
N ALA A 107 -2.97 6.00 -1.32
CA ALA A 107 -2.43 7.21 -1.95
C ALA A 107 -3.53 8.25 -2.20
N ASP A 108 -4.70 7.82 -2.64
CA ASP A 108 -5.83 8.71 -2.90
C ASP A 108 -6.32 9.39 -1.62
N GLN A 109 -6.40 8.63 -0.52
CA GLN A 109 -6.81 9.18 0.77
C GLN A 109 -5.80 10.18 1.31
N ARG A 110 -4.50 9.89 1.14
CA ARG A 110 -3.45 10.83 1.54
C ARG A 110 -3.52 12.11 0.73
N ASP A 111 -3.83 12.00 -0.56
CA ASP A 111 -3.94 13.19 -1.44
C ASP A 111 -5.04 14.13 -0.98
N VAL A 112 -6.16 13.59 -0.49
CA VAL A 112 -7.25 14.41 0.08
C VAL A 112 -6.74 15.22 1.27
N ILE A 113 -6.02 14.57 2.18
CA ILE A 113 -5.46 15.23 3.37
C ILE A 113 -4.42 16.27 2.96
N LYS A 114 -3.55 15.93 2.01
CA LYS A 114 -2.52 16.85 1.51
C LYS A 114 -3.14 18.11 0.89
N ALA A 115 -4.21 17.92 0.10
CA ALA A 115 -4.91 19.04 -0.52
C ALA A 115 -5.48 19.99 0.53
N TYR A 116 -6.07 19.43 1.58
CA TYR A 116 -6.62 20.23 2.69
C TYR A 116 -5.51 21.03 3.39
N LEU A 117 -4.40 20.37 3.71
CA LEU A 117 -3.29 21.03 4.40
C LEU A 117 -2.62 22.09 3.52
N ARG A 118 -2.50 21.88 2.22
CA ARG A 118 -1.99 22.89 1.28
C ARG A 118 -2.90 24.13 1.28
N SER A 119 -4.20 23.92 1.29
CA SER A 119 -5.19 24.99 1.35
C SER A 119 -4.94 25.88 2.57
N LEU A 120 -4.70 25.27 3.74
CA LEU A 120 -4.41 26.03 4.96
C LEU A 120 -3.09 26.79 4.87
N CYS A 121 -2.07 26.20 4.27
CA CYS A 121 -0.77 26.87 4.11
C CYS A 121 -0.85 28.04 3.14
N GLU A 122 -1.62 27.90 2.06
CA GLU A 122 -1.84 28.99 1.10
C GLU A 122 -2.55 30.17 1.74
N ASP A 123 -3.56 29.89 2.57
CA ASP A 123 -4.30 30.93 3.29
C ASP A 123 -3.36 31.71 4.23
N GLU A 124 -2.45 31.02 4.90
CA GLU A 124 -1.46 31.67 5.77
C GLU A 124 -0.49 32.57 4.99
N LYS A 125 -0.12 32.15 3.79
CA LYS A 125 0.80 32.93 2.94
C LYS A 125 0.16 34.19 2.38
N ASN A 126 -1.15 34.23 2.30
CA ASN A 126 -1.88 35.36 1.72
C ASN A 126 -2.26 36.43 2.76
N GLU A 127 -1.93 36.22 4.01
CA GLU A 127 -2.19 37.20 5.07
C GLU A 127 -1.13 38.30 5.13
#